data_12844cdf7ab55c689ab65113d50eaecb
#
_entry.id   12844cdf7ab55c689ab65113d50eaecb
#
_cell.length_a   1.000
_cell.length_b   1.000
_cell.length_c   1.000
_cell.angle_alpha   90.00
_cell.angle_beta   90.00
_cell.angle_gamma   90.00
#
_symmetry.space_group_name_H-M   'P 1'
#
loop_
_entity.id
_entity.type
_entity.pdbx_description
1 polymer ?
#
loop_
_entity_poly.entity_id
_entity_poly.type
_entity_poly.pdbx_seq_one_letter_code
_entity_poly.pdbx_strand_id
1 'polypeptide(L)'
;MKILIVDDFSTMRRIIKNLLRDLGFTNTSEADDGSTALPMLQNGRFDFLITDWNMPGMSGIDLLRAVRADEKLKTMPVLMVTAEAKRDQIIEAAQAGVNGYVVKPFTAAALKEKIEKIFERVGN
;
A
#
# COMPACT_ATOMS: atom_id res chain seq x y z
N MET A 1 -1.58 -11.75 -9.54
CA MET A 1 -1.88 -10.83 -8.42
C MET A 1 -2.01 -9.42 -8.96
N LYS A 2 -3.09 -8.75 -8.63
CA LYS A 2 -3.34 -7.38 -9.08
C LYS A 2 -3.07 -6.40 -7.93
N ILE A 3 -2.19 -5.43 -8.17
CA ILE A 3 -1.68 -4.52 -7.14
C ILE A 3 -2.06 -3.08 -7.48
N LEU A 4 -2.58 -2.34 -6.49
CA LEU A 4 -2.81 -0.90 -6.62
C LEU A 4 -1.71 -0.15 -5.89
N ILE A 5 -1.07 0.79 -6.57
CA ILE A 5 -0.02 1.66 -6.04
C ILE A 5 -0.60 3.06 -5.91
N VAL A 6 -0.61 3.60 -4.67
CA VAL A 6 -1.20 4.92 -4.39
C VAL A 6 -0.14 5.84 -3.79
N ASP A 7 0.18 6.91 -4.50
CA ASP A 7 1.14 7.92 -4.09
C ASP A 7 0.89 9.15 -4.96
N ASP A 8 0.94 10.35 -4.40
CA ASP A 8 0.72 11.57 -5.16
C ASP A 8 1.92 11.95 -6.06
N PHE A 9 3.07 11.33 -5.83
CA PHE A 9 4.27 11.49 -6.66
C PHE A 9 4.32 10.42 -7.75
N SER A 10 4.20 10.83 -9.02
CA SER A 10 4.27 9.90 -10.15
C SER A 10 5.63 9.19 -10.24
N THR A 11 6.71 9.90 -9.88
CA THR A 11 8.06 9.31 -9.87
C THR A 11 8.14 8.15 -8.86
N MET A 12 7.56 8.32 -7.68
CA MET A 12 7.56 7.26 -6.67
C MET A 12 6.72 6.07 -7.12
N ARG A 13 5.55 6.30 -7.73
CA ARG A 13 4.73 5.21 -8.28
C ARG A 13 5.52 4.41 -9.31
N ARG A 14 6.27 5.10 -10.19
CA ARG A 14 7.09 4.44 -11.20
C ARG A 14 8.21 3.60 -10.57
N ILE A 15 8.87 4.12 -9.54
CA ILE A 15 9.92 3.39 -8.81
C ILE A 15 9.35 2.10 -8.22
N ILE A 16 8.24 2.20 -7.52
CA ILE A 16 7.58 1.04 -6.90
C ILE A 16 7.14 0.04 -7.97
N LYS A 17 6.52 0.54 -9.05
CA LYS A 17 6.08 -0.30 -10.17
C LYS A 17 7.25 -1.08 -10.78
N ASN A 18 8.38 -0.42 -10.99
CA ASN A 18 9.57 -1.07 -11.57
C ASN A 18 10.14 -2.12 -10.62
N LEU A 19 10.18 -1.85 -9.31
CA LEU A 19 10.63 -2.81 -8.32
C LEU A 19 9.70 -4.03 -8.27
N LEU A 20 8.39 -3.82 -8.32
CA LEU A 20 7.42 -4.91 -8.37
C LEU A 20 7.59 -5.76 -9.61
N ARG A 21 7.80 -5.13 -10.76
CA ARG A 21 8.06 -5.85 -12.01
C ARG A 21 9.30 -6.72 -11.90
N ASP A 22 10.36 -6.21 -11.29
CA ASP A 22 11.60 -6.98 -11.09
C ASP A 22 11.39 -8.17 -10.15
N LEU A 23 10.39 -8.10 -9.29
CA LEU A 23 9.99 -9.21 -8.42
C LEU A 23 8.98 -10.17 -9.07
N GLY A 24 8.58 -9.89 -10.31
CA GLY A 24 7.64 -10.73 -11.04
C GLY A 24 6.19 -10.27 -10.99
N PHE A 25 5.91 -9.11 -10.39
CA PHE A 25 4.55 -8.55 -10.29
C PHE A 25 4.33 -7.52 -11.39
N THR A 26 3.63 -7.91 -12.44
CA THR A 26 3.43 -7.07 -13.63
C THR A 26 2.04 -6.48 -13.76
N ASN A 27 1.07 -6.99 -13.01
CA ASN A 27 -0.31 -6.50 -13.08
C ASN A 27 -0.52 -5.42 -12.01
N THR A 28 -0.17 -4.19 -12.34
CA THR A 28 -0.26 -3.05 -11.42
C THR A 28 -1.12 -1.94 -11.99
N SER A 29 -1.82 -1.22 -11.11
CA SER A 29 -2.54 0.01 -11.43
C SER A 29 -2.09 1.10 -10.47
N GLU A 30 -2.39 2.35 -10.80
CA GLU A 30 -1.92 3.50 -10.03
C GLU A 30 -3.06 4.44 -9.70
N ALA A 31 -2.95 5.11 -8.56
CA ALA A 31 -3.82 6.22 -8.16
C ALA A 31 -2.97 7.27 -7.46
N ASP A 32 -3.41 8.52 -7.48
CA ASP A 32 -2.66 9.63 -6.92
C ASP A 32 -3.11 10.06 -5.52
N ASP A 33 -4.27 9.59 -5.07
CA ASP A 33 -4.74 9.82 -3.69
C ASP A 33 -5.77 8.76 -3.27
N GLY A 34 -6.16 8.81 -1.99
CA GLY A 34 -7.11 7.85 -1.45
C GLY A 34 -8.51 7.97 -2.02
N SER A 35 -8.91 9.20 -2.40
CA SER A 35 -10.24 9.45 -2.98
C SER A 35 -10.40 8.79 -4.35
N THR A 36 -9.32 8.74 -5.13
CA THR A 36 -9.29 8.04 -6.42
C THR A 36 -9.13 6.54 -6.22
N ALA A 37 -8.32 6.14 -5.25
CA ALA A 37 -7.99 4.74 -4.99
C ALA A 37 -9.19 3.94 -4.48
N LEU A 38 -9.97 4.50 -3.57
CA LEU A 38 -11.05 3.76 -2.91
C LEU A 38 -12.10 3.23 -3.90
N PRO A 39 -12.63 4.04 -4.84
CA PRO A 39 -13.54 3.50 -5.85
C PRO A 39 -12.92 2.43 -6.73
N MET A 40 -11.63 2.56 -7.05
CA MET A 40 -10.92 1.54 -7.83
C MET A 40 -10.89 0.21 -7.07
N LEU A 41 -10.61 0.24 -5.77
CA LEU A 41 -10.60 -0.94 -4.92
C LEU A 41 -11.98 -1.57 -4.81
N GLN A 42 -13.02 -0.74 -4.66
CA GLN A 42 -14.40 -1.21 -4.52
C GLN A 42 -14.96 -1.85 -5.79
N ASN A 43 -14.56 -1.34 -6.95
CA ASN A 43 -15.08 -1.76 -8.25
C ASN A 43 -14.16 -2.73 -8.99
N GLY A 44 -12.90 -2.82 -8.58
CA GLY A 44 -11.92 -3.74 -9.15
C GLY A 44 -11.71 -4.96 -8.27
N ARG A 45 -10.83 -5.86 -8.72
CA ARG A 45 -10.43 -7.03 -7.95
C ARG A 45 -8.95 -6.93 -7.69
N PHE A 46 -8.60 -6.17 -6.67
CA PHE A 46 -7.20 -6.01 -6.25
C PHE A 46 -6.87 -6.99 -5.14
N ASP A 47 -5.64 -7.49 -5.17
CA ASP A 47 -5.13 -8.46 -4.20
C ASP A 47 -4.20 -7.82 -3.17
N PHE A 48 -3.69 -6.63 -3.47
CA PHE A 48 -2.68 -5.97 -2.64
C PHE A 48 -2.73 -4.46 -2.86
N LEU A 49 -2.63 -3.71 -1.78
CA LEU A 49 -2.58 -2.24 -1.80
C LEU A 49 -1.24 -1.77 -1.24
N ILE A 50 -0.54 -0.92 -2.00
CA ILE A 50 0.63 -0.19 -1.54
C ILE A 50 0.27 1.29 -1.55
N THR A 51 0.37 1.98 -0.41
CA THR A 51 -0.05 3.38 -0.31
C THR A 51 0.92 4.23 0.51
N ASP A 52 1.08 5.48 0.12
CA ASP A 52 1.71 6.49 0.98
C ASP A 52 0.70 6.94 2.04
N TRP A 53 1.18 7.63 3.05
CA TRP A 53 0.37 8.25 4.11
C TRP A 53 -0.14 9.63 3.70
N ASN A 54 0.78 10.53 3.35
CA ASN A 54 0.47 11.93 3.07
C ASN A 54 0.13 12.13 1.59
N MET A 55 -1.15 12.35 1.33
CA MET A 55 -1.67 12.62 -0.01
C MET A 55 -2.78 13.66 0.12
N PRO A 56 -2.98 14.52 -0.90
CA PRO A 56 -4.11 15.45 -0.88
C PRO A 56 -5.43 14.68 -0.93
N GLY A 57 -6.49 15.27 -0.42
CA GLY A 57 -7.77 14.60 -0.32
C GLY A 57 -7.75 13.54 0.79
N MET A 58 -8.01 12.30 0.45
CA MET A 58 -7.99 11.21 1.43
C MET A 58 -6.55 10.71 1.63
N SER A 59 -6.08 10.72 2.89
CA SER A 59 -4.76 10.22 3.25
C SER A 59 -4.69 8.69 3.19
N GLY A 60 -3.46 8.16 3.20
CA GLY A 60 -3.25 6.71 3.21
C GLY A 60 -3.80 6.03 4.45
N ILE A 61 -3.73 6.68 5.62
CA ILE A 61 -4.28 6.11 6.85
C ILE A 61 -5.81 6.05 6.78
N ASP A 62 -6.45 7.07 6.21
CA ASP A 62 -7.91 7.07 6.04
C ASP A 62 -8.33 6.04 4.99
N LEU A 63 -7.54 5.88 3.93
CA LEU A 63 -7.77 4.83 2.94
C LEU A 63 -7.68 3.45 3.59
N LEU A 64 -6.67 3.21 4.41
CA LEU A 64 -6.52 1.95 5.14
C LEU A 64 -7.74 1.68 6.03
N ARG A 65 -8.19 2.68 6.77
CA ARG A 65 -9.38 2.55 7.63
C ARG A 65 -10.63 2.22 6.82
N ALA A 66 -10.79 2.86 5.66
CA ALA A 66 -11.91 2.59 4.76
C ALA A 66 -11.87 1.16 4.20
N VAL A 67 -10.69 0.69 3.86
CA VAL A 67 -10.49 -0.70 3.40
C VAL A 67 -10.88 -1.70 4.49
N ARG A 68 -10.45 -1.47 5.72
CA ARG A 68 -10.77 -2.36 6.85
C ARG A 68 -12.24 -2.32 7.24
N ALA A 69 -12.94 -1.23 6.97
CA ALA A 69 -14.37 -1.08 7.24
C ALA A 69 -15.27 -1.64 6.14
N ASP A 70 -14.72 -1.94 4.97
CA ASP A 70 -15.48 -2.46 3.82
C ASP A 70 -15.50 -3.98 3.85
N GLU A 71 -16.69 -4.57 3.82
CA GLU A 71 -16.87 -6.03 3.91
C GLU A 71 -16.11 -6.79 2.81
N LYS A 72 -15.98 -6.21 1.63
CA LYS A 72 -15.29 -6.85 0.51
C LYS A 72 -13.77 -6.68 0.57
N LEU A 73 -13.29 -5.63 1.24
CA LEU A 73 -11.89 -5.23 1.21
C LEU A 73 -11.15 -5.49 2.52
N LYS A 74 -11.86 -5.78 3.59
CA LYS A 74 -11.32 -5.76 4.97
C LYS A 74 -10.16 -6.71 5.21
N THR A 75 -9.97 -7.73 4.39
CA THR A 75 -8.87 -8.68 4.53
C THR A 75 -7.73 -8.45 3.54
N MET A 76 -7.85 -7.44 2.68
CA MET A 76 -6.82 -7.17 1.68
C MET A 76 -5.51 -6.76 2.34
N PRO A 77 -4.38 -7.37 1.95
CA PRO A 77 -3.07 -6.93 2.44
C PRO A 77 -2.77 -5.48 2.04
N VAL A 78 -2.25 -4.70 2.99
CA VAL A 78 -1.87 -3.29 2.79
C VAL A 78 -0.46 -3.06 3.28
N LEU A 79 0.37 -2.47 2.41
CA LEU A 79 1.72 -2.01 2.75
C LEU A 79 1.74 -0.49 2.69
N MET A 80 2.16 0.15 3.79
CA MET A 80 2.38 1.59 3.83
C MET A 80 3.81 1.89 3.44
N VAL A 81 4.02 2.76 2.45
CA VAL A 81 5.34 3.21 2.00
C VAL A 81 5.37 4.72 2.08
N THR A 82 6.04 5.28 3.09
CA THR A 82 5.91 6.69 3.41
C THR A 82 7.17 7.26 4.04
N ALA A 83 7.31 8.60 3.97
CA ALA A 83 8.38 9.31 4.68
C ALA A 83 8.09 9.48 6.18
N GLU A 84 6.88 9.12 6.64
CA GLU A 84 6.49 9.27 8.03
C GLU A 84 7.14 8.18 8.88
N ALA A 85 8.10 8.57 9.72
CA ALA A 85 8.92 7.64 10.49
C ALA A 85 8.70 7.75 12.01
N LYS A 86 7.78 8.58 12.45
CA LYS A 86 7.52 8.77 13.88
C LYS A 86 6.83 7.55 14.47
N ARG A 87 7.24 7.21 15.70
CA ARG A 87 6.75 6.02 16.38
C ARG A 87 5.23 6.00 16.53
N ASP A 88 4.61 7.13 16.90
CA ASP A 88 3.16 7.21 17.08
C ASP A 88 2.39 7.04 15.78
N GLN A 89 2.96 7.46 14.65
CA GLN A 89 2.36 7.23 13.33
C GLN A 89 2.45 5.75 12.94
N ILE A 90 3.59 5.11 13.18
CA ILE A 90 3.76 3.67 12.93
C ILE A 90 2.78 2.87 13.77
N ILE A 91 2.61 3.24 15.05
CA ILE A 91 1.65 2.61 15.95
C ILE A 91 0.21 2.82 15.44
N GLU A 92 -0.12 4.02 15.00
CA GLU A 92 -1.44 4.32 14.45
C GLU A 92 -1.76 3.45 13.24
N ALA A 93 -0.81 3.29 12.32
CA ALA A 93 -0.97 2.42 11.16
C ALA A 93 -1.17 0.96 11.57
N ALA A 94 -0.40 0.48 12.56
CA ALA A 94 -0.53 -0.87 13.07
C ALA A 94 -1.93 -1.10 13.68
N GLN A 95 -2.41 -0.13 14.47
CA GLN A 95 -3.75 -0.20 15.07
C GLN A 95 -4.85 -0.15 14.03
N ALA A 96 -4.61 0.54 12.90
CA ALA A 96 -5.56 0.60 11.79
C ALA A 96 -5.54 -0.67 10.93
N GLY A 97 -4.61 -1.59 11.17
CA GLY A 97 -4.58 -2.89 10.50
C GLY A 97 -3.67 -2.97 9.29
N VAL A 98 -2.59 -2.18 9.26
CA VAL A 98 -1.59 -2.30 8.19
C VAL A 98 -0.84 -3.62 8.30
N ASN A 99 -0.48 -4.22 7.17
CA ASN A 99 0.26 -5.49 7.14
C ASN A 99 1.78 -5.29 7.13
N GLY A 100 2.24 -4.11 6.69
CA GLY A 100 3.65 -3.78 6.68
C GLY A 100 3.87 -2.29 6.54
N TYR A 101 5.07 -1.82 6.89
CA TYR A 101 5.42 -0.40 6.90
C TYR A 101 6.85 -0.22 6.42
N VAL A 102 7.05 0.62 5.41
CA VAL A 102 8.37 0.92 4.85
C VAL A 102 8.57 2.43 4.86
N VAL A 103 9.69 2.88 5.40
CA VAL A 103 10.03 4.31 5.46
C VAL A 103 10.90 4.70 4.28
N LYS A 104 10.53 5.78 3.61
CA LYS A 104 11.32 6.37 2.52
C LYS A 104 12.51 7.17 3.08
N PRO A 105 13.67 7.16 2.44
CA PRO A 105 14.02 6.34 1.28
C PRO A 105 14.26 4.87 1.66
N PHE A 106 13.93 3.96 0.77
CA PHE A 106 14.08 2.52 1.00
C PHE A 106 14.95 1.89 -0.09
N THR A 107 15.49 0.70 0.20
CA THR A 107 16.20 -0.11 -0.79
C THR A 107 15.23 -1.11 -1.43
N ALA A 108 15.59 -1.59 -2.63
CA ALA A 108 14.82 -2.66 -3.28
C ALA A 108 14.74 -3.90 -2.38
N ALA A 109 15.82 -4.23 -1.69
CA ALA A 109 15.86 -5.37 -0.76
C ALA A 109 14.88 -5.19 0.41
N ALA A 110 14.78 -3.98 0.95
CA ALA A 110 13.86 -3.70 2.06
C ALA A 110 12.40 -3.83 1.62
N LEU A 111 12.06 -3.32 0.45
CA LEU A 111 10.71 -3.44 -0.11
C LEU A 111 10.37 -4.90 -0.36
N LYS A 112 11.27 -5.63 -0.99
CA LYS A 112 11.09 -7.06 -1.27
C LYS A 112 10.85 -7.86 0.01
N GLU A 113 11.66 -7.63 1.03
CA GLU A 113 11.54 -8.32 2.32
C GLU A 113 10.17 -8.10 2.96
N LYS A 114 9.69 -6.85 2.94
CA LYS A 114 8.38 -6.53 3.51
C LYS A 114 7.24 -7.19 2.75
N ILE A 115 7.30 -7.20 1.44
CA ILE A 115 6.30 -7.86 0.60
C ILE A 115 6.28 -9.36 0.88
N GLU A 116 7.45 -9.99 0.91
CA GLU A 116 7.57 -11.42 1.19
C GLU A 116 7.00 -11.77 2.57
N LYS A 117 7.28 -10.98 3.59
CA LYS A 117 6.74 -11.19 4.94
C LYS A 117 5.23 -11.07 5.00
N ILE A 118 4.66 -10.12 4.26
CA ILE A 118 3.20 -9.93 4.21
C ILE A 118 2.55 -11.19 3.64
N PHE A 119 3.03 -11.70 2.52
CA PHE A 119 2.42 -12.85 1.87
C PHE A 119 2.75 -14.16 2.55
N GLU A 120 3.84 -14.26 3.27
CA GLU A 120 4.13 -15.39 4.14
C GLU A 120 3.07 -15.53 5.24
N ARG A 121 2.60 -14.40 5.80
CA ARG A 121 1.60 -14.41 6.88
C ARG A 121 0.19 -14.62 6.40
N VAL A 122 -0.18 -14.03 5.26
CA VAL A 122 -1.56 -14.05 4.76
C VAL A 122 -1.80 -15.13 3.70
N GLY A 123 -0.76 -15.62 3.06
CA GLY A 123 -0.84 -16.63 2.01
C GLY A 123 -0.90 -18.06 2.51
N ASN A 124 -0.72 -18.22 3.80
CA ASN A 124 -0.74 -19.53 4.43
C ASN A 124 -1.90 -19.63 5.40
#